data_15f985a75489cc38ed5466513d60f12e
#
_entry.id   15f985a75489cc38ed5466513d60f12e
#
_cell.length_a   1.000
_cell.length_b   1.000
_cell.length_c   1.000
_cell.angle_alpha   90.00
_cell.angle_beta   90.00
_cell.angle_gamma   90.00
#
_symmetry.space_group_name_H-M   'P 1'
#
loop_
_entity.id
_entity.type
_entity.pdbx_description
1 polymer ?
#
loop_
_entity_poly.entity_id
_entity_poly.type
_entity_poly.pdbx_seq_one_letter_code
_entity_poly.pdbx_strand_id
1 'polypeptide(L)'
;MRFLKIFFALTVLIGLVTTAHAQSCTPKVPASSLIEAGKWQMSINPTLPPQQFVDDKGELQGLNVELAREIAKRICIEPVFLRMDFPPMIPALRSGRFDTINTGLFWTEERSKMLYLVPYALQAISIYTDPSSSLKLEKFEDLAGRVVGVESATYTERKAREFNAAMVAKGLKEIELRTFTTVTATSAALRAGQLEAALNINETANSLEQRGIAKIWVRDIAGTDITFAFRDKLLAQAMADALTALRADGTYDKLFDKFGMTKLKTTTFAIRGEGPTN
;
A
#
# COMPACT_ATOMS: atom_id res chain seq x y z
N MET A 1 -3.40 -89.18 -22.95
CA MET A 1 -2.63 -88.16 -22.18
C MET A 1 -2.32 -86.98 -23.09
N ARG A 2 -3.08 -85.87 -22.99
CA ARG A 2 -2.86 -84.62 -23.77
C ARG A 2 -2.37 -83.58 -22.86
N PHE A 3 -1.14 -83.12 -23.03
CA PHE A 3 -0.54 -82.01 -22.28
C PHE A 3 -0.99 -80.68 -22.91
N LEU A 4 -1.72 -79.84 -22.12
CA LEU A 4 -2.16 -78.48 -22.47
C LEU A 4 -1.06 -77.52 -22.04
N LYS A 5 -0.37 -76.88 -23.01
CA LYS A 5 0.61 -75.79 -22.71
C LYS A 5 -0.14 -74.47 -22.61
N ILE A 6 -0.15 -73.89 -21.38
CA ILE A 6 -0.66 -72.57 -21.13
C ILE A 6 0.48 -71.54 -21.36
N PHE A 7 0.31 -70.68 -22.37
CA PHE A 7 1.17 -69.51 -22.61
C PHE A 7 0.71 -68.35 -21.77
N PHE A 8 1.55 -67.93 -20.83
CA PHE A 8 1.33 -66.69 -20.05
C PHE A 8 1.93 -65.51 -20.83
N ALA A 9 1.08 -64.67 -21.42
CA ALA A 9 1.52 -63.40 -22.05
C ALA A 9 1.69 -62.30 -20.97
N LEU A 10 2.93 -61.94 -20.72
CA LEU A 10 3.29 -60.86 -19.80
C LEU A 10 3.19 -59.51 -20.54
N THR A 11 2.09 -58.78 -20.36
CA THR A 11 1.88 -57.41 -20.89
C THR A 11 2.64 -56.42 -20.02
N VAL A 12 3.78 -55.93 -20.51
CA VAL A 12 4.53 -54.82 -19.87
C VAL A 12 3.84 -53.51 -20.19
N LEU A 13 3.17 -52.93 -19.17
CA LEU A 13 2.56 -51.61 -19.24
C LEU A 13 3.69 -50.56 -19.05
N ILE A 14 4.18 -49.99 -20.13
CA ILE A 14 5.12 -48.85 -20.07
C ILE A 14 4.32 -47.61 -19.71
N GLY A 15 4.33 -47.22 -18.42
CA GLY A 15 3.77 -45.95 -17.95
C GLY A 15 4.61 -44.78 -18.48
N LEU A 16 4.05 -43.97 -19.38
CA LEU A 16 4.61 -42.69 -19.74
C LEU A 16 4.54 -41.77 -18.50
N VAL A 17 5.68 -41.61 -17.82
CA VAL A 17 5.86 -40.56 -16.82
C VAL A 17 6.02 -39.26 -17.58
N THR A 18 4.92 -38.50 -17.76
CA THR A 18 4.98 -37.11 -18.21
C THR A 18 5.59 -36.29 -17.07
N THR A 19 6.89 -35.98 -17.13
CA THR A 19 7.52 -34.97 -16.31
C THR A 19 6.90 -33.63 -16.66
N ALA A 20 5.98 -33.16 -15.83
CA ALA A 20 5.52 -31.78 -15.88
C ALA A 20 6.75 -30.89 -15.62
N HIS A 21 7.33 -30.34 -16.68
CA HIS A 21 8.32 -29.26 -16.55
C HIS A 21 7.61 -28.09 -15.92
N ALA A 22 7.84 -27.85 -14.62
CA ALA A 22 7.52 -26.56 -14.00
C ALA A 22 8.25 -25.52 -14.84
N GLN A 23 7.50 -24.68 -15.55
CA GLN A 23 8.06 -23.63 -16.39
C GLN A 23 8.85 -22.71 -15.47
N SER A 24 10.18 -22.78 -15.50
CA SER A 24 11.07 -21.99 -14.66
C SER A 24 10.87 -20.53 -15.04
N CYS A 25 10.24 -19.79 -14.16
CA CYS A 25 10.00 -18.36 -14.34
C CYS A 25 11.33 -17.61 -14.23
N THR A 26 11.70 -16.86 -15.27
CA THR A 26 12.97 -16.11 -15.29
C THR A 26 12.76 -14.72 -14.70
N PRO A 27 13.58 -14.27 -13.72
CA PRO A 27 13.50 -12.94 -13.18
C PRO A 27 13.61 -11.86 -14.26
N LYS A 28 12.67 -10.89 -14.24
CA LYS A 28 12.62 -9.79 -15.20
C LYS A 28 13.40 -8.55 -14.73
N VAL A 29 14.09 -8.66 -13.58
CA VAL A 29 14.95 -7.62 -13.04
C VAL A 29 16.35 -8.19 -12.82
N PRO A 30 17.42 -7.40 -13.08
CA PRO A 30 18.77 -7.80 -12.76
C PRO A 30 18.94 -8.04 -11.25
N ALA A 31 19.78 -9.01 -10.87
CA ALA A 31 20.09 -9.26 -9.46
C ALA A 31 20.68 -8.02 -8.76
N SER A 32 21.39 -7.17 -9.49
CA SER A 32 21.96 -5.90 -8.99
C SER A 32 20.91 -4.84 -8.62
N SER A 33 19.67 -4.97 -9.10
CA SER A 33 18.55 -4.07 -8.75
C SER A 33 17.90 -4.40 -7.42
N LEU A 34 18.28 -5.52 -6.79
CA LEU A 34 17.74 -6.05 -5.55
C LEU A 34 18.80 -6.08 -4.45
N ILE A 35 18.39 -5.88 -3.20
CA ILE A 35 19.27 -6.05 -2.02
C ILE A 35 19.70 -7.50 -1.89
N GLU A 36 18.79 -8.43 -2.14
CA GLU A 36 19.03 -9.86 -2.14
C GLU A 36 18.53 -10.46 -3.46
N ALA A 37 19.40 -11.12 -4.20
CA ALA A 37 19.06 -11.69 -5.51
C ALA A 37 17.85 -12.61 -5.44
N GLY A 38 16.86 -12.36 -6.31
CA GLY A 38 15.62 -13.13 -6.38
C GLY A 38 14.57 -12.77 -5.32
N LYS A 39 14.88 -11.90 -4.36
CA LYS A 39 13.93 -11.43 -3.34
C LYS A 39 13.64 -9.94 -3.50
N TRP A 40 12.39 -9.60 -3.46
CA TRP A 40 11.91 -8.23 -3.50
C TRP A 40 11.54 -7.78 -2.09
N GLN A 41 12.46 -7.14 -1.39
CA GLN A 41 12.27 -6.66 -0.04
C GLN A 41 11.52 -5.33 -0.04
N MET A 42 10.38 -5.27 0.65
CA MET A 42 9.56 -4.07 0.70
C MET A 42 9.10 -3.72 2.12
N SER A 43 9.19 -2.44 2.48
CA SER A 43 8.62 -1.96 3.73
C SER A 43 7.11 -1.80 3.63
N ILE A 44 6.41 -2.10 4.72
CA ILE A 44 4.96 -1.98 4.81
C ILE A 44 4.53 -1.55 6.22
N ASN A 45 3.61 -0.57 6.33
CA ASN A 45 2.99 -0.17 7.59
C ASN A 45 1.61 -0.83 7.72
N PRO A 46 1.46 -1.91 8.49
CA PRO A 46 0.23 -2.70 8.50
C PRO A 46 -0.85 -2.14 9.44
N THR A 47 -1.06 -0.82 9.44
CA THR A 47 -2.07 -0.14 10.27
C THR A 47 -3.14 0.61 9.45
N LEU A 48 -3.20 0.36 8.13
CA LEU A 48 -4.02 1.06 7.15
C LEU A 48 -5.01 0.12 6.43
N PRO A 49 -6.02 -0.46 7.12
CA PRO A 49 -7.04 -1.26 6.44
C PRO A 49 -7.90 -0.38 5.51
N PRO A 50 -8.35 -0.89 4.37
CA PRO A 50 -8.14 -2.23 3.80
C PRO A 50 -6.87 -2.36 2.94
N GLN A 51 -6.04 -1.32 2.90
CA GLN A 51 -4.86 -1.23 2.04
C GLN A 51 -3.76 -2.21 2.49
N GLN A 52 -3.38 -2.17 3.78
CA GLN A 52 -2.54 -3.18 4.43
C GLN A 52 -2.81 -3.19 5.95
N PHE A 53 -2.97 -4.37 6.49
CA PHE A 53 -3.28 -4.57 7.92
C PHE A 53 -2.87 -5.97 8.38
N VAL A 54 -2.86 -6.17 9.69
CA VAL A 54 -2.71 -7.49 10.31
C VAL A 54 -4.10 -7.95 10.72
N ASP A 55 -4.47 -9.17 10.33
CA ASP A 55 -5.72 -9.79 10.75
C ASP A 55 -5.65 -10.37 12.17
N ASP A 56 -6.76 -10.93 12.67
CA ASP A 56 -6.85 -11.50 14.03
C ASP A 56 -5.94 -12.73 14.26
N LYS A 57 -5.41 -13.31 13.16
CA LYS A 57 -4.45 -14.42 13.21
C LYS A 57 -2.99 -13.96 13.17
N GLY A 58 -2.75 -12.65 13.06
CA GLY A 58 -1.42 -12.07 12.92
C GLY A 58 -0.89 -12.06 11.48
N GLU A 59 -1.72 -12.45 10.51
CA GLU A 59 -1.34 -12.52 9.09
C GLU A 59 -1.45 -11.16 8.40
N LEU A 60 -0.49 -10.87 7.52
CA LEU A 60 -0.48 -9.64 6.74
C LEU A 60 -1.46 -9.74 5.57
N GLN A 61 -2.41 -8.82 5.50
CA GLN A 61 -3.51 -8.76 4.55
C GLN A 61 -3.62 -7.38 3.88
N GLY A 62 -4.44 -7.30 2.83
CA GLY A 62 -4.84 -6.05 2.18
C GLY A 62 -4.41 -5.94 0.72
N LEU A 63 -4.90 -4.87 0.06
CA LEU A 63 -4.65 -4.64 -1.37
C LEU A 63 -3.15 -4.68 -1.70
N ASN A 64 -2.34 -3.94 -0.95
CA ASN A 64 -0.90 -3.81 -1.25
C ASN A 64 -0.15 -5.13 -1.12
N VAL A 65 -0.61 -6.02 -0.24
CA VAL A 65 -0.04 -7.35 -0.07
C VAL A 65 -0.36 -8.25 -1.26
N GLU A 66 -1.65 -8.29 -1.64
CA GLU A 66 -2.08 -9.13 -2.77
C GLU A 66 -1.55 -8.59 -4.10
N LEU A 67 -1.57 -7.27 -4.30
CA LEU A 67 -1.04 -6.62 -5.49
C LEU A 67 0.46 -6.89 -5.65
N ALA A 68 1.25 -6.77 -4.57
CA ALA A 68 2.67 -7.08 -4.59
C ALA A 68 2.94 -8.56 -4.92
N ARG A 69 2.13 -9.49 -4.39
CA ARG A 69 2.23 -10.92 -4.73
C ARG A 69 1.94 -11.19 -6.21
N GLU A 70 0.92 -10.53 -6.78
CA GLU A 70 0.60 -10.67 -8.21
C GLU A 70 1.67 -10.05 -9.12
N ILE A 71 2.24 -8.91 -8.73
CA ILE A 71 3.39 -8.30 -9.41
C ILE A 71 4.60 -9.25 -9.36
N ALA A 72 4.95 -9.75 -8.17
CA ALA A 72 6.09 -10.64 -7.94
C ALA A 72 6.04 -11.90 -8.81
N LYS A 73 4.85 -12.51 -8.97
CA LYS A 73 4.63 -13.62 -9.91
C LYS A 73 4.99 -13.26 -11.35
N ARG A 74 4.64 -12.03 -11.80
CA ARG A 74 4.88 -11.60 -13.19
C ARG A 74 6.33 -11.24 -13.48
N ILE A 75 7.05 -10.77 -12.46
CA ILE A 75 8.47 -10.43 -12.59
C ILE A 75 9.41 -11.53 -12.08
N CYS A 76 8.83 -12.66 -11.62
CA CYS A 76 9.56 -13.87 -11.21
C CYS A 76 10.55 -13.66 -10.07
N ILE A 77 10.11 -12.96 -9.01
CA ILE A 77 10.88 -12.78 -7.77
C ILE A 77 10.00 -13.02 -6.54
N GLU A 78 10.62 -13.37 -5.42
CA GLU A 78 9.91 -13.62 -4.15
C GLU A 78 9.60 -12.31 -3.43
N PRO A 79 8.32 -11.99 -3.06
CA PRO A 79 8.01 -10.80 -2.29
C PRO A 79 8.29 -11.02 -0.80
N VAL A 80 9.07 -10.13 -0.19
CA VAL A 80 9.40 -10.14 1.24
C VAL A 80 8.91 -8.85 1.89
N PHE A 81 8.02 -8.96 2.88
CA PHE A 81 7.41 -7.81 3.56
C PHE A 81 8.11 -7.52 4.89
N LEU A 82 8.66 -6.32 5.04
CA LEU A 82 9.30 -5.81 6.24
C LEU A 82 8.35 -4.85 6.95
N ARG A 83 7.71 -5.32 8.03
CA ARG A 83 6.77 -4.52 8.83
C ARG A 83 7.53 -3.43 9.59
N MET A 84 7.12 -2.18 9.42
CA MET A 84 7.72 -1.03 10.12
C MET A 84 6.79 0.18 10.11
N ASP A 85 7.01 1.11 11.04
CA ASP A 85 6.31 2.39 11.09
C ASP A 85 6.69 3.27 9.90
N PHE A 86 5.82 4.21 9.54
CA PHE A 86 6.00 5.04 8.34
C PHE A 86 7.20 6.01 8.41
N PRO A 87 7.47 6.73 9.52
CA PRO A 87 8.48 7.78 9.54
C PRO A 87 9.88 7.37 9.08
N PRO A 88 10.43 6.19 9.43
CA PRO A 88 11.75 5.77 8.97
C PRO A 88 11.83 5.24 7.54
N MET A 89 10.69 5.05 6.83
CA MET A 89 10.70 4.34 5.54
C MET A 89 11.52 5.02 4.45
N ILE A 90 11.34 6.34 4.24
CA ILE A 90 12.05 7.07 3.18
C ILE A 90 13.56 7.10 3.43
N PRO A 91 14.06 7.48 4.63
CA PRO A 91 15.48 7.38 4.94
C PRO A 91 16.04 5.96 4.77
N ALA A 92 15.31 4.94 5.21
CA ALA A 92 15.73 3.54 5.13
C ALA A 92 15.80 3.04 3.67
N LEU A 93 14.83 3.40 2.81
CA LEU A 93 14.89 3.09 1.38
C LEU A 93 16.11 3.74 0.73
N ARG A 94 16.36 5.02 1.00
CA ARG A 94 17.50 5.76 0.44
C ARG A 94 18.85 5.20 0.89
N SER A 95 18.94 4.69 2.12
CA SER A 95 20.15 4.02 2.63
C SER A 95 20.29 2.56 2.17
N GLY A 96 19.39 2.05 1.34
CA GLY A 96 19.46 0.69 0.78
C GLY A 96 19.13 -0.42 1.77
N ARG A 97 18.26 -0.17 2.77
CA ARG A 97 17.85 -1.22 3.72
C ARG A 97 16.81 -2.19 3.15
N PHE A 98 16.11 -1.81 2.11
CA PHE A 98 15.14 -2.59 1.34
C PHE A 98 14.96 -1.97 -0.06
N ASP A 99 14.20 -2.62 -0.94
CA ASP A 99 14.08 -2.25 -2.35
C ASP A 99 12.96 -1.27 -2.63
N THR A 100 11.85 -1.34 -1.87
CA THR A 100 10.60 -0.64 -2.20
C THR A 100 9.83 -0.23 -0.94
N ILE A 101 9.22 0.96 -0.96
CA ILE A 101 8.15 1.32 -0.02
C ILE A 101 6.81 0.87 -0.63
N ASN A 102 6.12 -0.05 0.06
CA ASN A 102 4.82 -0.58 -0.31
C ASN A 102 3.78 -0.26 0.78
N THR A 103 3.43 1.00 0.94
CA THR A 103 2.50 1.45 1.97
C THR A 103 1.53 2.55 1.52
N GLY A 104 1.39 2.77 0.19
CA GLY A 104 0.56 3.84 -0.34
C GLY A 104 1.18 5.22 -0.13
N LEU A 105 2.44 5.36 -0.52
CA LEU A 105 3.13 6.63 -0.43
C LEU A 105 2.50 7.66 -1.37
N PHE A 106 1.92 8.73 -0.83
CA PHE A 106 1.38 9.82 -1.64
C PHE A 106 2.46 10.42 -2.53
N TRP A 107 2.13 10.62 -3.80
CA TRP A 107 3.00 11.33 -4.73
C TRP A 107 3.16 12.79 -4.31
N THR A 108 4.38 13.28 -4.33
CA THR A 108 4.70 14.70 -4.19
C THR A 108 5.90 15.02 -5.09
N GLU A 109 5.99 16.26 -5.56
CA GLU A 109 7.11 16.70 -6.37
C GLU A 109 8.45 16.52 -5.63
N GLU A 110 8.50 16.82 -4.34
CA GLU A 110 9.70 16.61 -3.51
C GLU A 110 10.14 15.14 -3.52
N ARG A 111 9.20 14.20 -3.27
CA ARG A 111 9.49 12.76 -3.27
C ARG A 111 9.92 12.26 -4.64
N SER A 112 9.35 12.79 -5.72
CA SER A 112 9.65 12.39 -7.09
C SER A 112 11.06 12.81 -7.57
N LYS A 113 11.69 13.75 -6.87
CA LYS A 113 13.11 14.13 -7.08
C LYS A 113 14.08 13.23 -6.32
N MET A 114 13.62 12.47 -5.35
CA MET A 114 14.45 11.62 -4.50
C MET A 114 14.29 10.13 -4.75
N LEU A 115 13.19 9.72 -5.36
CA LEU A 115 12.76 8.33 -5.50
C LEU A 115 12.10 8.11 -6.86
N TYR A 116 12.20 6.91 -7.39
CA TYR A 116 11.39 6.49 -8.53
C TYR A 116 10.00 6.08 -8.02
N LEU A 117 8.98 6.83 -8.42
CA LEU A 117 7.60 6.65 -7.97
C LEU A 117 6.74 6.06 -9.07
N VAL A 118 6.05 4.96 -8.79
CA VAL A 118 5.07 4.35 -9.71
C VAL A 118 3.67 4.51 -9.12
N PRO A 119 2.86 5.45 -9.62
CA PRO A 119 1.46 5.61 -9.20
C PRO A 119 0.66 4.36 -9.49
N TYR A 120 -0.22 3.94 -8.54
CA TYR A 120 -1.07 2.78 -8.75
C TYR A 120 -2.51 2.96 -8.27
N ALA A 121 -2.83 3.99 -7.48
CA ALA A 121 -4.18 4.29 -6.98
C ALA A 121 -4.35 5.78 -6.71
N LEU A 122 -5.60 6.21 -6.49
CA LEU A 122 -5.93 7.54 -5.99
C LEU A 122 -6.33 7.43 -4.51
N GLN A 123 -5.90 8.38 -3.71
CA GLN A 123 -6.35 8.54 -2.32
C GLN A 123 -6.56 10.01 -1.97
N ALA A 124 -7.43 10.26 -0.97
CA ALA A 124 -7.66 11.56 -0.38
C ALA A 124 -7.75 11.43 1.14
N ILE A 125 -7.89 12.57 1.83
CA ILE A 125 -7.92 12.64 3.28
C ILE A 125 -9.36 12.83 3.75
N SER A 126 -9.72 12.17 4.86
CA SER A 126 -10.96 12.38 5.61
C SER A 126 -10.68 12.98 6.98
N ILE A 127 -11.66 13.74 7.50
CA ILE A 127 -11.73 14.19 8.90
C ILE A 127 -12.78 13.35 9.60
N TYR A 128 -12.43 12.81 10.75
CA TYR A 128 -13.32 11.98 11.56
C TYR A 128 -13.15 12.25 13.06
N THR A 129 -14.18 11.89 13.83
CA THR A 129 -14.22 11.99 15.29
C THR A 129 -14.51 10.63 15.90
N ASP A 130 -14.43 10.54 17.24
CA ASP A 130 -15.06 9.45 17.98
C ASP A 130 -16.58 9.46 17.70
N PRO A 131 -17.25 8.30 17.56
CA PRO A 131 -18.70 8.23 17.29
C PRO A 131 -19.56 8.92 18.35
N SER A 132 -19.09 8.99 19.61
CA SER A 132 -19.80 9.66 20.71
C SER A 132 -19.63 11.16 20.73
N SER A 133 -18.77 11.72 19.88
CA SER A 133 -18.49 13.16 19.81
C SER A 133 -19.73 13.94 19.37
N SER A 134 -20.01 15.04 20.07
CA SER A 134 -21.06 15.99 19.70
C SER A 134 -20.64 16.98 18.60
N LEU A 135 -19.36 16.96 18.19
CA LEU A 135 -18.86 17.83 17.14
C LEU A 135 -19.56 17.58 15.83
N LYS A 136 -19.80 18.66 15.08
CA LYS A 136 -20.26 18.63 13.68
C LYS A 136 -19.26 19.42 12.86
N LEU A 137 -18.74 18.79 11.81
CA LEU A 137 -17.70 19.36 10.96
C LEU A 137 -18.16 19.29 9.50
N GLU A 138 -18.10 20.40 8.78
CA GLU A 138 -18.47 20.48 7.35
C GLU A 138 -17.24 20.73 6.48
N LYS A 139 -16.20 21.33 7.06
CA LYS A 139 -14.95 21.71 6.39
C LYS A 139 -13.78 21.70 7.34
N PHE A 140 -12.57 21.84 6.80
CA PHE A 140 -11.33 21.83 7.60
C PHE A 140 -11.29 22.96 8.63
N GLU A 141 -11.81 24.15 8.28
CA GLU A 141 -11.82 25.32 9.15
C GLU A 141 -12.62 25.13 10.46
N ASP A 142 -13.54 24.17 10.52
CA ASP A 142 -14.29 23.84 11.73
C ASP A 142 -13.44 23.16 12.81
N LEU A 143 -12.20 22.82 12.47
CA LEU A 143 -11.17 22.33 13.39
C LEU A 143 -10.43 23.45 14.14
N ALA A 144 -10.75 24.72 13.88
CA ALA A 144 -10.07 25.87 14.50
C ALA A 144 -10.09 25.80 16.04
N GLY A 145 -8.90 25.83 16.65
CA GLY A 145 -8.70 25.75 18.11
C GLY A 145 -8.93 24.35 18.70
N ARG A 146 -9.06 23.31 17.88
CA ARG A 146 -9.25 21.92 18.30
C ARG A 146 -7.93 21.16 18.42
N VAL A 147 -7.97 20.08 19.20
CA VAL A 147 -6.88 19.10 19.31
C VAL A 147 -7.09 18.02 18.25
N VAL A 148 -6.19 17.96 17.26
CA VAL A 148 -6.35 17.09 16.08
C VAL A 148 -5.17 16.13 15.95
N GLY A 149 -5.47 14.84 15.74
CA GLY A 149 -4.47 13.78 15.58
C GLY A 149 -4.17 13.43 14.15
N VAL A 150 -2.90 13.08 13.88
CA VAL A 150 -2.46 12.61 12.56
C VAL A 150 -1.22 11.71 12.69
N GLU A 151 -1.02 10.81 11.73
CA GLU A 151 0.22 10.03 11.66
C GLU A 151 1.38 10.91 11.18
N SER A 152 2.53 10.82 11.86
CA SER A 152 3.72 11.65 11.64
C SER A 152 4.44 11.34 10.32
N ALA A 153 5.11 12.35 9.77
CA ALA A 153 5.89 12.32 8.52
C ALA A 153 5.06 11.98 7.25
N THR A 154 3.72 11.94 7.38
CA THR A 154 2.81 11.63 6.28
C THR A 154 2.48 12.85 5.41
N TYR A 155 1.92 12.58 4.22
CA TYR A 155 1.27 13.61 3.39
C TYR A 155 0.11 14.28 4.15
N THR A 156 -0.65 13.49 4.92
CA THR A 156 -1.78 13.96 5.74
C THR A 156 -1.33 14.98 6.78
N GLU A 157 -0.24 14.73 7.51
CA GLU A 157 0.33 15.70 8.45
C GLU A 157 0.75 16.99 7.73
N ARG A 158 1.46 16.87 6.61
CA ARG A 158 1.88 18.04 5.84
C ARG A 158 0.69 18.89 5.40
N LYS A 159 -0.38 18.25 4.87
CA LYS A 159 -1.60 18.96 4.48
C LYS A 159 -2.32 19.58 5.66
N ALA A 160 -2.38 18.91 6.81
CA ALA A 160 -2.94 19.47 8.03
C ALA A 160 -2.20 20.74 8.45
N ARG A 161 -0.86 20.75 8.39
CA ARG A 161 -0.05 21.95 8.70
C ARG A 161 -0.26 23.08 7.67
N GLU A 162 -0.31 22.77 6.37
CA GLU A 162 -0.58 23.74 5.30
C GLU A 162 -1.95 24.40 5.50
N PHE A 163 -3.00 23.63 5.77
CA PHE A 163 -4.35 24.14 6.00
C PHE A 163 -4.43 24.95 7.31
N ASN A 164 -3.77 24.46 8.37
CA ASN A 164 -3.70 25.20 9.65
C ASN A 164 -3.05 26.58 9.46
N ALA A 165 -1.92 26.65 8.77
CA ALA A 165 -1.28 27.93 8.44
C ALA A 165 -2.19 28.86 7.64
N ALA A 166 -2.93 28.32 6.64
CA ALA A 166 -3.90 29.11 5.87
C ALA A 166 -5.09 29.61 6.71
N MET A 167 -5.53 28.83 7.69
CA MET A 167 -6.58 29.23 8.65
C MET A 167 -6.10 30.38 9.56
N VAL A 168 -4.90 30.24 10.12
CA VAL A 168 -4.29 31.27 10.98
C VAL A 168 -4.13 32.59 10.21
N ALA A 169 -3.71 32.52 8.93
CA ALA A 169 -3.61 33.71 8.07
C ALA A 169 -4.97 34.40 7.82
N LYS A 170 -6.09 33.68 7.97
CA LYS A 170 -7.47 34.21 7.93
C LYS A 170 -8.00 34.64 9.30
N GLY A 171 -7.15 34.65 10.36
CA GLY A 171 -7.53 35.05 11.71
C GLY A 171 -8.29 33.99 12.52
N LEU A 172 -8.33 32.73 12.05
CA LEU A 172 -8.90 31.63 12.82
C LEU A 172 -7.89 31.10 13.85
N LYS A 173 -8.40 30.45 14.90
CA LYS A 173 -7.55 29.85 15.93
C LYS A 173 -6.74 28.70 15.34
N GLU A 174 -5.48 28.62 15.76
CA GLU A 174 -4.61 27.49 15.39
C GLU A 174 -5.14 26.15 15.90
N ILE A 175 -4.97 25.09 15.10
CA ILE A 175 -5.20 23.70 15.51
C ILE A 175 -4.02 23.23 16.35
N GLU A 176 -4.27 22.62 17.52
CA GLU A 176 -3.26 21.84 18.23
C GLU A 176 -3.05 20.49 17.53
N LEU A 177 -2.05 20.41 16.65
CA LEU A 177 -1.78 19.20 15.88
C LEU A 177 -0.88 18.25 16.68
N ARG A 178 -1.40 17.06 17.05
CA ARG A 178 -0.67 15.98 17.70
C ARG A 178 -0.34 14.88 16.71
N THR A 179 0.92 14.45 16.70
CA THR A 179 1.42 13.43 15.77
C THR A 179 1.71 12.11 16.48
N PHE A 180 1.43 11.01 15.80
CA PHE A 180 1.61 9.63 16.28
C PHE A 180 2.40 8.83 15.25
N THR A 181 3.06 7.76 15.68
CA THR A 181 3.85 6.90 14.77
C THR A 181 3.00 5.99 13.90
N THR A 182 1.76 5.70 14.32
CA THR A 182 0.83 4.81 13.62
C THR A 182 -0.61 5.31 13.68
N VAL A 183 -1.43 4.88 12.73
CA VAL A 183 -2.89 5.13 12.74
C VAL A 183 -3.57 4.47 13.94
N THR A 184 -3.08 3.31 14.37
CA THR A 184 -3.61 2.62 15.56
C THR A 184 -3.42 3.47 16.81
N ALA A 185 -2.25 4.11 16.99
CA ALA A 185 -1.98 5.00 18.11
C ALA A 185 -2.87 6.27 18.04
N THR A 186 -3.04 6.87 16.86
CA THR A 186 -3.96 8.01 16.64
C THR A 186 -5.39 7.64 17.04
N SER A 187 -5.88 6.49 16.59
CA SER A 187 -7.24 6.02 16.89
C SER A 187 -7.43 5.72 18.39
N ALA A 188 -6.41 5.18 19.06
CA ALA A 188 -6.44 4.95 20.50
C ALA A 188 -6.52 6.28 21.29
N ALA A 189 -5.73 7.28 20.90
CA ALA A 189 -5.76 8.62 21.51
C ALA A 189 -7.11 9.33 21.29
N LEU A 190 -7.72 9.17 20.11
CA LEU A 190 -9.05 9.71 19.83
C LEU A 190 -10.11 9.08 20.74
N ARG A 191 -10.13 7.76 20.87
CA ARG A 191 -11.07 7.03 21.75
C ARG A 191 -10.86 7.34 23.22
N ALA A 192 -9.63 7.66 23.63
CA ALA A 192 -9.30 8.07 24.99
C ALA A 192 -9.66 9.54 25.30
N GLY A 193 -10.26 10.26 24.33
CA GLY A 193 -10.60 11.69 24.50
C GLY A 193 -9.40 12.63 24.52
N GLN A 194 -8.21 12.17 24.12
CA GLN A 194 -7.01 13.00 24.03
C GLN A 194 -7.00 13.85 22.76
N LEU A 195 -7.85 13.52 21.78
CA LEU A 195 -8.07 14.21 20.52
C LEU A 195 -9.56 14.49 20.35
N GLU A 196 -9.91 15.61 19.73
CA GLU A 196 -11.29 15.94 19.36
C GLU A 196 -11.64 15.45 17.96
N ALA A 197 -10.63 15.42 17.06
CA ALA A 197 -10.76 14.86 15.70
C ALA A 197 -9.42 14.24 15.27
N ALA A 198 -9.48 13.49 14.17
CA ALA A 198 -8.29 12.96 13.53
C ALA A 198 -8.42 12.99 12.00
N LEU A 199 -7.28 12.97 11.31
CA LEU A 199 -7.20 12.89 9.86
C LEU A 199 -6.54 11.59 9.43
N ASN A 200 -7.09 10.97 8.39
CA ASN A 200 -6.49 9.81 7.73
C ASN A 200 -6.96 9.72 6.28
N ILE A 201 -6.41 8.77 5.54
CA ILE A 201 -6.88 8.45 4.19
C ILE A 201 -8.33 7.96 4.22
N ASN A 202 -9.08 8.26 3.16
CA ASN A 202 -10.51 7.94 3.07
C ASN A 202 -10.82 6.49 3.37
N GLU A 203 -10.05 5.57 2.79
CA GLU A 203 -10.31 4.12 2.87
C GLU A 203 -10.13 3.60 4.30
N THR A 204 -9.10 4.08 5.02
CA THR A 204 -8.88 3.72 6.42
C THR A 204 -9.94 4.35 7.32
N ALA A 205 -10.31 5.61 7.08
CA ALA A 205 -11.40 6.25 7.81
C ALA A 205 -12.73 5.50 7.59
N ASN A 206 -13.03 5.07 6.35
CA ASN A 206 -14.18 4.23 6.03
C ASN A 206 -14.17 2.91 6.80
N SER A 207 -13.01 2.23 6.85
CA SER A 207 -12.86 0.99 7.62
C SER A 207 -13.09 1.20 9.12
N LEU A 208 -12.61 2.30 9.68
CA LEU A 208 -12.86 2.66 11.07
C LEU A 208 -14.35 2.97 11.33
N GLU A 209 -15.01 3.68 10.42
CA GLU A 209 -16.45 4.00 10.51
C GLU A 209 -17.32 2.73 10.44
N GLN A 210 -17.04 1.83 9.48
CA GLN A 210 -17.74 0.54 9.36
C GLN A 210 -17.62 -0.34 10.60
N ARG A 211 -16.51 -0.21 11.33
CA ARG A 211 -16.27 -0.92 12.61
C ARG A 211 -16.83 -0.18 13.82
N GLY A 212 -17.50 0.95 13.64
CA GLY A 212 -18.04 1.77 14.72
C GLY A 212 -16.97 2.45 15.58
N ILE A 213 -15.75 2.62 15.09
CA ILE A 213 -14.61 3.23 15.80
C ILE A 213 -14.51 4.72 15.52
N ALA A 214 -15.02 5.17 14.36
CA ALA A 214 -14.98 6.57 13.92
C ALA A 214 -16.33 7.01 13.35
N LYS A 215 -16.55 8.31 13.29
CA LYS A 215 -17.59 8.97 12.51
C LYS A 215 -16.94 9.98 11.57
N ILE A 216 -17.10 9.77 10.27
CA ILE A 216 -16.54 10.65 9.25
C ILE A 216 -17.44 11.85 9.03
N TRP A 217 -16.85 13.02 8.91
CA TRP A 217 -17.52 14.27 8.65
C TRP A 217 -17.18 14.88 7.29
N VAL A 218 -15.90 14.90 6.95
CA VAL A 218 -15.43 15.49 5.70
C VAL A 218 -14.58 14.45 4.96
N ARG A 219 -14.76 14.35 3.64
CA ARG A 219 -14.06 13.41 2.76
C ARG A 219 -13.39 14.14 1.61
N ASP A 220 -12.54 13.44 0.91
CA ASP A 220 -11.95 13.84 -0.38
C ASP A 220 -11.09 15.11 -0.34
N ILE A 221 -10.46 15.36 0.82
CA ILE A 221 -9.56 16.49 1.01
C ILE A 221 -8.20 16.16 0.37
N ALA A 222 -7.67 17.09 -0.44
CA ALA A 222 -6.31 17.05 -0.99
C ALA A 222 -5.94 15.72 -1.68
N GLY A 223 -6.85 15.18 -2.50
CA GLY A 223 -6.63 13.93 -3.22
C GLY A 223 -5.48 13.99 -4.21
N THR A 224 -4.69 12.91 -4.29
CA THR A 224 -3.63 12.72 -5.27
C THR A 224 -3.30 11.23 -5.43
N ASP A 225 -2.39 10.92 -6.37
CA ASP A 225 -1.91 9.56 -6.58
C ASP A 225 -1.16 9.04 -5.36
N ILE A 226 -1.33 7.74 -5.08
CA ILE A 226 -0.41 6.98 -4.24
C ILE A 226 0.47 6.08 -5.07
N THR A 227 1.68 5.85 -4.57
CA THR A 227 2.77 5.24 -5.33
C THR A 227 3.43 4.11 -4.56
N PHE A 228 3.99 3.15 -5.30
CA PHE A 228 5.16 2.43 -4.84
C PHE A 228 6.39 3.31 -5.04
N ALA A 229 7.35 3.25 -4.13
CA ALA A 229 8.56 4.03 -4.21
C ALA A 229 9.81 3.15 -4.22
N PHE A 230 10.73 3.44 -5.13
CA PHE A 230 11.93 2.63 -5.39
C PHE A 230 13.19 3.48 -5.34
N ARG A 231 14.31 2.84 -4.98
CA ARG A 231 15.65 3.38 -5.15
C ARG A 231 16.27 3.01 -6.51
N ASP A 232 15.80 1.92 -7.14
CA ASP A 232 16.31 1.39 -8.41
C ASP A 232 15.32 1.59 -9.55
N LYS A 233 15.78 2.13 -10.68
CA LYS A 233 14.94 2.46 -11.83
C LYS A 233 14.48 1.22 -12.59
N LEU A 234 15.32 0.20 -12.71
CA LEU A 234 14.98 -1.01 -13.47
C LEU A 234 13.92 -1.81 -12.74
N LEU A 235 14.01 -1.90 -11.39
CA LEU A 235 12.97 -2.50 -10.58
C LEU A 235 11.65 -1.72 -10.68
N ALA A 236 11.71 -0.38 -10.61
CA ALA A 236 10.52 0.47 -10.76
C ALA A 236 9.87 0.29 -12.14
N GLN A 237 10.64 0.19 -13.21
CA GLN A 237 10.12 -0.05 -14.56
C GLN A 237 9.48 -1.45 -14.67
N ALA A 238 10.15 -2.50 -14.19
CA ALA A 238 9.60 -3.84 -14.21
C ALA A 238 8.26 -3.93 -13.43
N MET A 239 8.13 -3.18 -12.33
CA MET A 239 6.87 -3.08 -11.62
C MET A 239 5.79 -2.34 -12.43
N ALA A 240 6.12 -1.22 -13.07
CA ALA A 240 5.19 -0.48 -13.90
C ALA A 240 4.66 -1.34 -15.07
N ASP A 241 5.55 -2.12 -15.70
CA ASP A 241 5.19 -3.06 -16.76
C ASP A 241 4.29 -4.19 -16.23
N ALA A 242 4.58 -4.71 -15.04
CA ALA A 242 3.74 -5.72 -14.40
C ALA A 242 2.35 -5.20 -14.03
N LEU A 243 2.24 -3.97 -13.50
CA LEU A 243 0.96 -3.30 -13.24
C LEU A 243 0.16 -3.11 -14.54
N THR A 244 0.81 -2.73 -15.63
CA THR A 244 0.18 -2.59 -16.95
C THR A 244 -0.38 -3.93 -17.43
N ALA A 245 0.36 -5.03 -17.26
CA ALA A 245 -0.12 -6.36 -17.58
C ALA A 245 -1.29 -6.81 -16.68
N LEU A 246 -1.23 -6.50 -15.37
CA LEU A 246 -2.33 -6.77 -14.42
C LEU A 246 -3.60 -5.99 -14.79
N ARG A 247 -3.46 -4.77 -15.30
CA ARG A 247 -4.58 -3.97 -15.78
C ARG A 247 -5.19 -4.57 -17.03
N ALA A 248 -4.35 -5.00 -17.97
CA ALA A 248 -4.78 -5.56 -19.25
C ALA A 248 -5.55 -6.89 -19.09
N ASP A 249 -5.18 -7.75 -18.12
CA ASP A 249 -5.85 -9.03 -17.87
C ASP A 249 -6.98 -8.94 -16.82
N GLY A 250 -7.27 -7.74 -16.29
CA GLY A 250 -8.33 -7.48 -15.32
C GLY A 250 -8.01 -7.86 -13.87
N THR A 251 -6.82 -8.36 -13.57
CA THR A 251 -6.41 -8.72 -12.19
C THR A 251 -6.34 -7.48 -11.29
N TYR A 252 -5.79 -6.37 -11.81
CA TYR A 252 -5.77 -5.09 -11.10
C TYR A 252 -7.19 -4.67 -10.70
N ASP A 253 -8.15 -4.69 -11.64
CA ASP A 253 -9.52 -4.28 -11.38
C ASP A 253 -10.20 -5.15 -10.32
N LYS A 254 -10.03 -6.47 -10.40
CA LYS A 254 -10.58 -7.41 -9.42
C LYS A 254 -10.06 -7.18 -8.01
N LEU A 255 -8.74 -6.91 -7.87
CA LEU A 255 -8.14 -6.61 -6.58
C LEU A 255 -8.67 -5.30 -6.00
N PHE A 256 -8.74 -4.25 -6.80
CA PHE A 256 -9.24 -2.95 -6.36
C PHE A 256 -10.71 -3.01 -5.95
N ASP A 257 -11.56 -3.73 -6.71
CA ASP A 257 -12.98 -3.93 -6.36
C ASP A 257 -13.12 -4.74 -5.07
N LYS A 258 -12.31 -5.79 -4.89
CA LYS A 258 -12.28 -6.60 -3.66
C LYS A 258 -12.02 -5.77 -2.41
N PHE A 259 -11.11 -4.79 -2.49
CA PHE A 259 -10.71 -3.97 -1.36
C PHE A 259 -11.39 -2.59 -1.31
N GLY A 260 -12.27 -2.26 -2.27
CA GLY A 260 -12.97 -0.97 -2.31
C GLY A 260 -12.03 0.22 -2.50
N MET A 261 -10.93 0.05 -3.22
CA MET A 261 -9.92 1.08 -3.44
C MET A 261 -10.16 1.84 -4.75
N THR A 262 -9.81 3.12 -4.77
CA THR A 262 -10.01 3.98 -5.95
C THR A 262 -8.93 3.74 -6.99
N LYS A 263 -9.38 3.26 -8.17
CA LYS A 263 -8.52 2.94 -9.31
C LYS A 263 -7.99 4.19 -10.01
N LEU A 264 -6.79 4.11 -10.56
CA LEU A 264 -6.38 5.06 -11.61
C LEU A 264 -7.17 4.77 -12.89
N LYS A 265 -7.45 5.83 -13.65
CA LYS A 265 -8.14 5.70 -14.95
C LYS A 265 -7.22 5.24 -16.09
N THR A 266 -5.90 5.21 -15.85
CA THR A 266 -4.92 4.81 -16.86
C THR A 266 -5.00 3.31 -17.19
N THR A 267 -4.65 2.95 -18.41
CA THR A 267 -4.43 1.57 -18.85
C THR A 267 -2.97 1.17 -18.81
N THR A 268 -2.06 2.14 -18.71
CA THR A 268 -0.62 1.94 -18.65
C THR A 268 -0.05 2.64 -17.43
N PHE A 269 0.91 2.00 -16.78
CA PHE A 269 1.59 2.53 -15.61
C PHE A 269 3.03 2.90 -15.96
N ALA A 270 3.54 3.96 -15.37
CA ALA A 270 4.89 4.45 -15.63
C ALA A 270 5.47 5.13 -14.39
N ILE A 271 6.79 5.26 -14.37
CA ILE A 271 7.49 6.06 -13.37
C ILE A 271 7.08 7.52 -13.54
N ARG A 272 6.66 8.17 -12.45
CA ARG A 272 6.27 9.58 -12.42
C ARG A 272 7.30 10.39 -11.63
N GLY A 273 8.06 11.22 -12.32
CA GLY A 273 9.11 12.07 -11.76
C GLY A 273 10.49 11.66 -12.27
N GLU A 274 11.48 12.48 -11.95
CA GLU A 274 12.86 12.32 -12.45
C GLU A 274 13.65 11.24 -11.70
N GLY A 275 13.22 10.93 -10.47
CA GLY A 275 13.96 10.07 -9.56
C GLY A 275 15.17 10.78 -8.94
N PRO A 276 16.04 10.04 -8.19
CA PRO A 276 17.22 10.61 -7.59
C PRO A 276 18.20 11.07 -8.68
N THR A 277 18.68 12.30 -8.57
CA THR A 277 19.86 12.79 -9.30
C THR A 277 21.10 12.17 -8.66
N ASN A 278 21.90 11.48 -9.45
CA ASN A 278 23.20 10.92 -9.05
C ASN A 278 24.20 12.03 -8.70
#